data_04a483b09ad6cb10a31b9e5f12652e83
#
_entry.id   04a483b09ad6cb10a31b9e5f12652e83
#
_cell.length_a   1.000
_cell.length_b   1.000
_cell.length_c   1.000
_cell.angle_alpha   90.00
_cell.angle_beta   90.00
_cell.angle_gamma   90.00
#
_symmetry.space_group_name_H-M   'P 1'
#
loop_
_entity.id
_entity.type
_entity.pdbx_description
1 polymer ?
#
loop_
_entity_poly.entity_id
_entity_poly.type
_entity_poly.pdbx_seq_one_letter_code
_entity_poly.pdbx_strand_id
1 'polypeptide(L)'
;MCIRDSYYPGLESSPSHGLAAKLFVDGRCGGMLSADIAGGEQGASALIRECSTIKFVPSLASFATTISYPAKTSHRAYSPEDMKAAGISMGQLRFSIGLEDAEDIIAELDEALEKV
;
A
#
# COMPACT_ATOMS: atom_id res chain seq x y z
N MET A 1 11.68 -7.05 -10.00
CA MET A 1 10.66 -7.03 -8.93
C MET A 1 9.99 -5.67 -8.88
N CYS A 2 8.69 -5.68 -8.86
CA CYS A 2 7.88 -4.45 -8.94
C CYS A 2 7.65 -3.79 -7.57
N ILE A 3 7.85 -4.52 -6.49
CA ILE A 3 7.73 -4.01 -5.12
C ILE A 3 9.11 -4.05 -4.46
N ARG A 4 9.54 -2.91 -3.90
CA ARG A 4 10.81 -2.78 -3.19
C ARG A 4 10.70 -3.18 -1.73
N ASP A 5 9.60 -2.80 -1.10
CA ASP A 5 9.35 -3.09 0.32
C ASP A 5 7.85 -3.08 0.61
N SER A 6 7.45 -3.77 1.65
CA SER A 6 6.07 -3.84 2.11
C SER A 6 6.01 -3.60 3.62
N TYR A 7 5.03 -2.80 4.05
CA TYR A 7 4.86 -2.39 5.44
C TYR A 7 3.51 -2.88 5.95
N TYR A 8 3.54 -3.94 6.74
CA TYR A 8 2.36 -4.52 7.37
C TYR A 8 2.79 -5.29 8.62
N PRO A 9 2.18 -5.02 9.79
CA PRO A 9 2.62 -5.64 11.06
C PRO A 9 2.39 -7.15 11.12
N GLY A 10 1.53 -7.69 10.25
CA GLY A 10 1.33 -9.14 10.12
C GLY A 10 2.47 -9.88 9.42
N LEU A 11 3.38 -9.17 8.74
CA LEU A 11 4.55 -9.78 8.13
C LEU A 11 5.62 -10.07 9.17
N GLU A 12 6.22 -11.26 9.14
CA GLU A 12 7.29 -11.65 10.05
C GLU A 12 8.50 -10.71 9.97
N SER A 13 8.75 -10.16 8.78
CA SER A 13 9.83 -9.20 8.54
C SER A 13 9.56 -7.81 9.12
N SER A 14 8.33 -7.50 9.56
CA SER A 14 8.01 -6.21 10.15
C SER A 14 8.68 -6.04 11.51
N PRO A 15 9.31 -4.88 11.79
CA PRO A 15 9.85 -4.58 13.12
C PRO A 15 8.80 -4.64 14.23
N SER A 16 7.54 -4.43 13.89
CA SER A 16 6.41 -4.43 14.83
C SER A 16 5.70 -5.77 14.95
N HIS A 17 6.16 -6.81 14.24
CA HIS A 17 5.46 -8.10 14.20
C HIS A 17 5.29 -8.73 15.58
N GLY A 18 6.34 -8.74 16.40
CA GLY A 18 6.29 -9.29 17.74
C GLY A 18 5.30 -8.57 18.67
N LEU A 19 5.18 -7.25 18.55
CA LEU A 19 4.21 -6.45 19.28
C LEU A 19 2.79 -6.72 18.76
N ALA A 20 2.63 -6.76 17.44
CA ALA A 20 1.34 -7.05 16.82
C ALA A 20 0.81 -8.42 17.23
N ALA A 21 1.65 -9.44 17.29
CA ALA A 21 1.28 -10.77 17.74
C ALA A 21 0.74 -10.80 19.18
N LYS A 22 1.17 -9.87 20.02
CA LYS A 22 0.70 -9.74 21.41
C LYS A 22 -0.60 -8.94 21.52
N LEU A 23 -0.80 -7.95 20.66
CA LEU A 23 -1.91 -7.01 20.77
C LEU A 23 -3.13 -7.43 19.95
N PHE A 24 -2.95 -8.09 18.83
CA PHE A 24 -4.04 -8.46 17.93
C PHE A 24 -4.45 -9.91 18.13
N VAL A 25 -5.76 -10.15 18.13
CA VAL A 25 -6.34 -11.49 18.29
C VAL A 25 -6.19 -12.28 17.00
N ASP A 26 -5.74 -13.52 17.09
CA ASP A 26 -5.62 -14.48 15.99
C ASP A 26 -4.82 -13.94 14.78
N GLY A 27 -3.84 -13.09 15.02
CA GLY A 27 -3.02 -12.52 13.94
C GLY A 27 -3.74 -11.54 13.03
N ARG A 28 -4.89 -11.01 13.43
CA ARG A 28 -5.70 -10.09 12.62
C ARG A 28 -5.20 -8.66 12.77
N CYS A 29 -4.21 -8.30 11.99
CA CYS A 29 -3.51 -7.02 12.11
C CYS A 29 -4.16 -5.86 11.32
N GLY A 30 -5.42 -6.01 10.90
CA GLY A 30 -6.16 -4.97 10.19
C GLY A 30 -6.01 -5.03 8.68
N GLY A 31 -6.72 -4.14 8.00
CA GLY A 31 -6.83 -4.10 6.53
C GLY A 31 -6.01 -3.00 5.85
N MET A 32 -5.03 -2.41 6.53
CA MET A 32 -4.20 -1.35 5.97
C MET A 32 -2.78 -1.84 5.76
N LEU A 33 -2.25 -1.62 4.56
CA LEU A 33 -0.85 -1.89 4.28
C LEU A 33 -0.27 -0.82 3.35
N SER A 34 1.03 -0.69 3.33
CA SER A 34 1.75 0.17 2.40
C SER A 34 2.82 -0.64 1.68
N ALA A 35 3.15 -0.23 0.47
CA ALA A 35 4.24 -0.82 -0.30
C ALA A 35 4.98 0.25 -1.09
N ASP A 36 6.29 0.08 -1.20
CA ASP A 36 7.14 0.87 -2.08
C ASP A 36 7.21 0.21 -3.44
N ILE A 37 6.69 0.87 -4.45
CA ILE A 37 6.70 0.36 -5.82
C ILE A 37 8.02 0.70 -6.48
N ALA A 38 8.61 -0.25 -7.16
CA ALA A 38 9.83 -0.03 -7.93
C ALA A 38 9.59 1.01 -9.03
N GLY A 39 10.60 1.80 -9.35
CA GLY A 39 10.46 2.89 -10.31
C GLY A 39 9.95 4.20 -9.72
N GLY A 40 9.76 4.28 -8.42
CA GLY A 40 9.34 5.50 -7.73
C GLY A 40 8.00 6.02 -8.23
N GLU A 41 7.94 7.33 -8.55
CA GLU A 41 6.71 7.98 -9.01
C GLU A 41 6.12 7.32 -10.27
N GLN A 42 6.96 6.93 -11.20
CA GLN A 42 6.51 6.31 -12.45
C GLN A 42 5.87 4.94 -12.18
N GLY A 43 6.51 4.13 -11.34
CA GLY A 43 5.99 2.82 -10.96
C GLY A 43 4.67 2.92 -10.20
N ALA A 44 4.59 3.81 -9.22
CA ALA A 44 3.36 4.04 -8.45
C ALA A 44 2.21 4.50 -9.35
N SER A 45 2.47 5.46 -10.23
CA SER A 45 1.46 5.96 -11.16
C SER A 45 1.01 4.91 -12.17
N ALA A 46 1.93 4.07 -12.64
CA ALA A 46 1.62 2.97 -13.53
C ALA A 46 0.71 1.94 -12.85
N LEU A 47 1.02 1.55 -11.62
CA LEU A 47 0.19 0.60 -10.87
C LEU A 47 -1.24 1.12 -10.68
N ILE A 48 -1.38 2.38 -10.30
CA ILE A 48 -2.70 3.02 -10.13
C ILE A 48 -3.50 2.97 -11.45
N ARG A 49 -2.84 3.27 -12.56
CA ARG A 49 -3.48 3.31 -13.88
C ARG A 49 -3.91 1.93 -14.35
N GLU A 50 -3.11 0.91 -14.07
CA GLU A 50 -3.35 -0.46 -14.55
C GLU A 50 -4.42 -1.20 -13.72
N CYS A 51 -4.71 -0.77 -12.50
CA CYS A 51 -5.80 -1.34 -11.71
C CYS A 51 -7.15 -0.95 -12.30
N SER A 52 -8.01 -1.95 -12.55
CA SER A 52 -9.32 -1.74 -13.17
C SER A 52 -10.44 -1.55 -12.17
N THR A 53 -10.51 -2.37 -11.13
CA THR A 53 -11.57 -2.31 -10.11
C THR A 53 -11.11 -1.67 -8.80
N ILE A 54 -9.85 -1.80 -8.46
CA ILE A 54 -9.27 -1.11 -7.30
C ILE A 54 -9.14 0.38 -7.63
N LYS A 55 -9.86 1.21 -6.90
CA LYS A 55 -9.93 2.65 -7.19
C LYS A 55 -8.86 3.44 -6.45
N PHE A 56 -8.36 4.46 -7.12
CA PHE A 56 -7.53 5.48 -6.50
C PHE A 56 -8.42 6.48 -5.77
N VAL A 57 -8.52 6.33 -4.46
CA VAL A 57 -9.37 7.17 -3.60
C VAL A 57 -8.63 7.44 -2.30
N PRO A 58 -8.49 8.69 -1.87
CA PRO A 58 -7.83 9.03 -0.60
C PRO A 58 -8.72 8.79 0.61
N SER A 59 -9.38 7.63 0.68
CA SER A 59 -10.23 7.24 1.80
C SER A 59 -9.78 5.91 2.39
N LEU A 60 -10.30 5.60 3.57
CA LEU A 60 -9.98 4.41 4.34
C LEU A 60 -11.25 3.66 4.74
N ALA A 61 -11.07 2.38 5.10
CA ALA A 61 -12.10 1.58 5.73
C ALA A 61 -13.39 1.51 4.92
N SER A 62 -13.28 1.30 3.62
CA SER A 62 -14.43 1.06 2.75
C SER A 62 -14.67 -0.44 2.57
N PHE A 63 -15.89 -0.80 2.12
CA PHE A 63 -16.21 -2.16 1.70
C PHE A 63 -15.43 -2.58 0.45
N ALA A 64 -14.96 -1.63 -0.35
CA ALA A 64 -14.13 -1.87 -1.53
C ALA A 64 -12.67 -1.55 -1.25
N THR A 65 -11.75 -2.33 -1.83
CA THR A 65 -10.32 -2.06 -1.77
C THR A 65 -10.00 -0.77 -2.51
N THR A 66 -9.20 0.10 -1.89
CA THR A 66 -8.77 1.37 -2.46
C THR A 66 -7.27 1.55 -2.34
N ILE A 67 -6.71 2.35 -3.25
CA ILE A 67 -5.32 2.78 -3.23
C ILE A 67 -5.30 4.28 -2.95
N SER A 68 -4.39 4.72 -2.08
CA SER A 68 -4.06 6.13 -1.94
C SER A 68 -2.56 6.34 -2.14
N TYR A 69 -2.21 7.55 -2.59
CA TYR A 69 -0.85 7.92 -2.92
C TYR A 69 -0.40 9.09 -2.04
N PRO A 70 0.20 8.83 -0.87
CA PRO A 70 0.51 9.88 0.10
C PRO A 70 1.34 11.03 -0.46
N ALA A 71 2.35 10.74 -1.28
CA ALA A 71 3.22 11.78 -1.85
C ALA A 71 2.47 12.78 -2.73
N LYS A 72 1.38 12.38 -3.38
CA LYS A 72 0.58 13.21 -4.29
C LYS A 72 -0.71 13.75 -3.67
N THR A 73 -1.10 13.27 -2.50
CA THR A 73 -2.37 13.62 -1.85
C THR A 73 -2.15 14.22 -0.47
N SER A 74 -2.14 13.42 0.58
CA SER A 74 -2.08 13.88 1.97
C SER A 74 -0.77 14.61 2.32
N HIS A 75 0.33 14.27 1.68
CA HIS A 75 1.66 14.83 1.93
C HIS A 75 2.22 15.63 0.74
N ARG A 76 1.35 16.05 -0.18
CA ARG A 76 1.77 16.78 -1.39
C ARG A 76 2.49 18.11 -1.12
N ALA A 77 2.23 18.71 0.03
CA ALA A 77 2.86 19.97 0.43
C ALA A 77 4.19 19.79 1.16
N TYR A 78 4.58 18.55 1.42
CA TYR A 78 5.84 18.25 2.07
C TYR A 78 7.01 18.47 1.11
N SER A 79 8.11 19.04 1.63
CA SER A 79 9.38 19.06 0.91
C SER A 79 9.94 17.64 0.77
N PRO A 80 10.85 17.37 -0.19
CA PRO A 80 11.51 16.05 -0.28
C PRO A 80 12.21 15.65 1.02
N GLU A 81 12.75 16.59 1.76
CA GLU A 81 13.39 16.37 3.06
C GLU A 81 12.37 15.95 4.13
N ASP A 82 11.24 16.64 4.19
CA ASP A 82 10.17 16.32 5.13
C ASP A 82 9.54 14.96 4.83
N MET A 83 9.37 14.62 3.55
CA MET A 83 8.88 13.30 3.13
C MET A 83 9.83 12.19 3.57
N LYS A 84 11.13 12.40 3.38
CA LYS A 84 12.15 11.44 3.82
C LYS A 84 12.13 11.28 5.33
N ALA A 85 12.03 12.37 6.08
CA ALA A 85 11.93 12.34 7.54
C ALA A 85 10.67 11.61 8.02
N ALA A 86 9.56 11.73 7.29
CA ALA A 86 8.31 11.01 7.57
C ALA A 86 8.34 9.54 7.11
N GLY A 87 9.41 9.10 6.45
CA GLY A 87 9.51 7.73 5.93
C GLY A 87 8.65 7.46 4.69
N ILE A 88 8.31 8.50 3.92
CA ILE A 88 7.47 8.39 2.73
C ILE A 88 8.33 8.53 1.49
N SER A 89 8.33 7.52 0.63
CA SER A 89 9.00 7.56 -0.66
C SER A 89 8.04 7.99 -1.78
N MET A 90 8.60 8.38 -2.93
CA MET A 90 7.82 8.69 -4.13
C MET A 90 7.16 7.47 -4.78
N GLY A 91 7.58 6.27 -4.40
CA GLY A 91 6.98 5.01 -4.86
C GLY A 91 5.97 4.42 -3.88
N GLN A 92 5.77 5.03 -2.73
CA GLN A 92 4.93 4.46 -1.69
C GLN A 92 3.44 4.63 -1.99
N LEU A 93 2.73 3.53 -2.00
CA LEU A 93 1.27 3.47 -2.08
C LEU A 93 0.71 2.85 -0.80
N ARG A 94 -0.49 3.29 -0.42
CA ARG A 94 -1.22 2.75 0.71
C ARG A 94 -2.48 2.05 0.21
N PHE A 95 -2.70 0.83 0.71
CA PHE A 95 -3.85 0.01 0.34
C PHE A 95 -4.77 -0.13 1.54
N SER A 96 -6.04 0.16 1.34
CA SER A 96 -7.12 -0.14 2.27
C SER A 96 -7.89 -1.34 1.71
N ILE A 97 -7.71 -2.50 2.31
CA ILE A 97 -8.30 -3.75 1.84
C ILE A 97 -9.77 -3.81 2.21
N GLY A 98 -10.62 -4.09 1.22
CA GLY A 98 -12.06 -4.20 1.37
C GLY A 98 -12.54 -5.63 1.62
N LEU A 99 -13.80 -5.86 1.32
CA LEU A 99 -14.49 -7.14 1.55
C LEU A 99 -14.48 -8.08 0.34
N GLU A 100 -13.82 -7.71 -0.75
CA GLU A 100 -13.69 -8.56 -1.92
C GLU A 100 -12.91 -9.84 -1.58
N ASP A 101 -13.08 -10.89 -2.38
CA ASP A 101 -12.29 -12.10 -2.22
C ASP A 101 -10.80 -11.80 -2.36
N ALA A 102 -10.01 -12.34 -1.46
CA ALA A 102 -8.56 -12.09 -1.44
C ALA A 102 -7.90 -12.52 -2.76
N GLU A 103 -8.37 -13.61 -3.37
CA GLU A 103 -7.86 -14.09 -4.65
C GLU A 103 -8.08 -13.10 -5.77
N ASP A 104 -9.23 -12.42 -5.79
CA ASP A 104 -9.54 -11.40 -6.80
C ASP A 104 -8.65 -10.16 -6.65
N ILE A 105 -8.44 -9.71 -5.41
CA ILE A 105 -7.54 -8.58 -5.11
C ILE A 105 -6.11 -8.93 -5.54
N ILE A 106 -5.63 -10.11 -5.18
CA ILE A 106 -4.28 -10.57 -5.52
C ILE A 106 -4.11 -10.67 -7.03
N ALA A 107 -5.08 -11.25 -7.74
CA ALA A 107 -5.03 -11.41 -9.19
C ALA A 107 -4.96 -10.05 -9.91
N GLU A 108 -5.76 -9.08 -9.49
CA GLU A 108 -5.73 -7.73 -10.08
C GLU A 108 -4.40 -7.01 -9.83
N LEU A 109 -3.87 -7.10 -8.60
CA LEU A 109 -2.58 -6.50 -8.28
C LEU A 109 -1.43 -7.18 -9.03
N ASP A 110 -1.44 -8.49 -9.14
CA ASP A 110 -0.44 -9.24 -9.91
C ASP A 110 -0.44 -8.81 -11.37
N GLU A 111 -1.61 -8.77 -12.01
CA GLU A 111 -1.75 -8.35 -13.41
C GLU A 111 -1.27 -6.91 -13.61
N ALA A 112 -1.62 -6.01 -12.68
CA ALA A 112 -1.19 -4.61 -12.75
C ALA A 112 0.32 -4.47 -12.55
N LEU A 113 0.90 -5.23 -11.62
CA LEU A 113 2.34 -5.20 -11.35
C LEU A 113 3.19 -5.75 -12.50
N GLU A 114 2.67 -6.69 -13.29
CA GLU A 114 3.36 -7.17 -14.49
C GLU A 114 3.57 -6.08 -15.54
N LYS A 115 2.75 -5.03 -15.49
CA LYS A 115 2.79 -3.91 -16.45
C LYS A 115 3.56 -2.69 -15.94
N VAL A 116 4.09 -2.77 -14.74
CA VAL A 116 4.85 -1.67 -14.11
C VAL A 116 6.32 -1.59 -14.56
#